data_e81e7a6ad4d340061616c828f8307cde
#
_entry.id   e81e7a6ad4d340061616c828f8307cde
#
_cell.length_a   1.000
_cell.length_b   1.000
_cell.length_c   1.000
_cell.angle_alpha   90.00
_cell.angle_beta   90.00
_cell.angle_gamma   90.00
#
_symmetry.space_group_name_H-M   'P 1'
#
loop_
_entity.id
_entity.type
_entity.pdbx_description
1 polymer ?
#
loop_
_entity_poly.entity_id
_entity_poly.type
_entity_poly.pdbx_seq_one_letter_code
_entity_poly.pdbx_strand_id
1 'polypeptide(L)'
;MRRFIADFLASSVVVCIATGALAGMPSEYVNALNILTEPDARPTVSNVASGFGASGGQKFLAVSYTDQDLQTLEPGDDDGSIIIGSGFGDPSEGLGVEIALGITSVSSPFWGDGKFGDEGNLNLKLHKYLGSPVLGEVSSVSFGASNLVGWGATQDIPTNLYLAYSEIDFVGQFSQYGIAYTIGYGTSVASGEKEAGLFGGIGLARSNYNASISFIDESVHYSATWFMPYLRGTSVTYTYARNNSENIPNQNILSLGYSF
;
A
#
# COMPACT_ATOMS: atom_id res chain seq x y z
N MET A 1 -19.33 19.14 -3.03
CA MET A 1 -18.88 18.49 -4.26
C MET A 1 -17.35 18.49 -4.42
N ARG A 2 -16.63 19.62 -4.51
CA ARG A 2 -15.15 19.64 -4.61
C ARG A 2 -14.40 19.02 -3.41
N ARG A 3 -14.91 19.12 -2.18
CA ARG A 3 -14.30 18.49 -0.98
C ARG A 3 -14.40 16.97 -1.01
N PHE A 4 -15.50 16.40 -1.48
CA PHE A 4 -15.71 14.96 -1.58
C PHE A 4 -14.69 14.25 -2.47
N ILE A 5 -14.32 14.85 -3.60
CA ILE A 5 -13.33 14.29 -4.53
C ILE A 5 -11.92 14.26 -3.89
N ALA A 6 -11.56 15.30 -3.12
CA ALA A 6 -10.28 15.38 -2.43
C ALA A 6 -10.13 14.29 -1.35
N ASP A 7 -11.20 14.02 -0.59
CA ASP A 7 -11.20 13.03 0.48
C ASP A 7 -11.07 11.60 -0.07
N PHE A 8 -11.64 11.34 -1.24
CA PHE A 8 -11.59 10.07 -1.94
C PHE A 8 -10.19 9.71 -2.46
N LEU A 9 -9.50 10.67 -3.05
CA LEU A 9 -8.18 10.46 -3.66
C LEU A 9 -7.09 10.15 -2.64
N ALA A 10 -7.18 10.70 -1.44
CA ALA A 10 -6.22 10.45 -0.37
C ALA A 10 -6.25 8.99 0.11
N SER A 11 -7.41 8.35 0.14
CA SER A 11 -7.57 6.96 0.58
C SER A 11 -7.02 5.97 -0.46
N SER A 12 -7.13 6.27 -1.75
CA SER A 12 -6.69 5.37 -2.83
C SER A 12 -5.16 5.28 -2.98
N VAL A 13 -4.43 6.32 -2.61
CA VAL A 13 -2.95 6.40 -2.80
C VAL A 13 -2.18 5.50 -1.84
N VAL A 14 -2.75 5.14 -0.70
CA VAL A 14 -2.07 4.32 0.32
C VAL A 14 -1.99 2.83 -0.06
N VAL A 15 -2.85 2.36 -0.97
CA VAL A 15 -3.10 0.94 -1.23
C VAL A 15 -1.93 0.21 -1.91
N CYS A 16 -1.13 0.88 -2.72
CA CYS A 16 -0.19 0.20 -3.61
C CYS A 16 1.24 0.00 -3.08
N ILE A 17 1.56 0.54 -1.89
CA ILE A 17 2.95 0.50 -1.38
C ILE A 17 3.33 -0.86 -0.79
N ALA A 18 2.36 -1.70 -0.47
CA ALA A 18 2.61 -2.94 0.27
C ALA A 18 3.12 -4.14 -0.55
N THR A 19 2.94 -4.14 -1.87
CA THR A 19 3.23 -5.33 -2.68
C THR A 19 4.65 -5.40 -3.24
N GLY A 20 5.37 -4.27 -3.31
CA GLY A 20 6.76 -4.21 -3.82
C GLY A 20 7.86 -4.44 -2.76
N ALA A 21 7.47 -4.64 -1.51
CA ALA A 21 8.35 -4.42 -0.36
C ALA A 21 9.41 -5.49 -0.06
N LEU A 22 9.46 -6.58 -0.77
CA LEU A 22 10.30 -7.71 -0.34
C LEU A 22 11.42 -8.11 -1.30
N ALA A 23 11.52 -7.50 -2.42
CA ALA A 23 12.62 -7.72 -3.33
C ALA A 23 13.79 -6.78 -2.93
N GLY A 24 14.99 -7.27 -2.75
CA GLY A 24 16.17 -6.57 -2.21
C GLY A 24 16.47 -6.88 -0.75
N MET A 25 15.79 -7.85 -0.15
CA MET A 25 16.19 -8.41 1.14
C MET A 25 17.52 -9.16 1.01
N PRO A 26 18.37 -9.17 2.06
CA PRO A 26 19.52 -10.04 2.12
C PRO A 26 19.17 -11.49 1.78
N SER A 27 20.06 -12.20 1.14
CA SER A 27 19.81 -13.57 0.64
C SER A 27 19.35 -14.55 1.71
N GLU A 28 19.80 -14.38 2.93
CA GLU A 28 19.37 -15.14 4.10
C GLU A 28 17.88 -14.93 4.44
N TYR A 29 17.37 -13.70 4.30
CA TYR A 29 15.96 -13.39 4.50
C TYR A 29 15.08 -13.81 3.32
N VAL A 30 15.62 -13.72 2.10
CA VAL A 30 14.95 -14.26 0.91
C VAL A 30 14.79 -15.77 1.03
N ASN A 31 15.79 -16.47 1.59
CA ASN A 31 15.70 -17.90 1.83
C ASN A 31 14.66 -18.25 2.91
N ALA A 32 14.60 -17.50 4.00
CA ALA A 32 13.57 -17.68 5.02
C ALA A 32 12.17 -17.42 4.45
N LEU A 33 12.03 -16.39 3.62
CA LEU A 33 10.78 -16.07 2.91
C LEU A 33 10.42 -17.11 1.85
N ASN A 34 11.40 -17.66 1.14
CA ASN A 34 11.17 -18.72 0.15
C ASN A 34 10.73 -20.04 0.78
N ILE A 35 11.09 -20.31 2.05
CA ILE A 35 10.61 -21.50 2.78
C ILE A 35 9.11 -21.43 3.04
N LEU A 36 8.53 -20.25 3.17
CA LEU A 36 7.08 -20.07 3.39
C LEU A 36 6.23 -20.30 2.16
N THR A 37 6.83 -20.22 1.00
CA THR A 37 6.04 -19.90 -0.17
C THR A 37 6.56 -20.59 -1.42
N GLU A 38 5.97 -21.67 -1.71
CA GLU A 38 5.83 -22.02 -3.11
C GLU A 38 4.38 -21.66 -3.54
N PRO A 39 4.29 -20.71 -4.43
CA PRO A 39 5.14 -19.61 -4.84
C PRO A 39 4.73 -18.25 -4.26
N ASP A 40 5.61 -17.60 -3.58
CA ASP A 40 5.67 -16.14 -3.39
C ASP A 40 4.61 -15.40 -2.54
N ALA A 41 3.75 -16.04 -1.76
CA ALA A 41 2.87 -15.31 -0.84
C ALA A 41 3.68 -14.69 0.31
N ARG A 42 3.62 -13.37 0.42
CA ARG A 42 4.37 -12.61 1.41
C ARG A 42 3.43 -12.03 2.44
N PRO A 43 3.71 -12.20 3.74
CA PRO A 43 2.91 -11.53 4.75
C PRO A 43 3.04 -10.02 4.55
N THR A 44 1.91 -9.35 4.48
CA THR A 44 1.83 -7.89 4.30
C THR A 44 0.63 -7.33 5.03
N VAL A 45 0.74 -6.07 5.44
CA VAL A 45 -0.38 -5.28 5.92
C VAL A 45 -0.80 -4.36 4.78
N SER A 46 -1.95 -4.62 4.19
CA SER A 46 -2.46 -3.84 3.06
C SER A 46 -3.00 -2.48 3.51
N ASN A 47 -3.00 -1.51 2.61
CA ASN A 47 -3.60 -0.18 2.75
C ASN A 47 -2.93 0.76 3.76
N VAL A 48 -1.77 0.40 4.32
CA VAL A 48 -0.96 1.28 5.17
C VAL A 48 0.46 1.39 4.63
N ALA A 49 1.10 2.50 4.92
CA ALA A 49 2.51 2.65 4.60
C ALA A 49 3.35 1.65 5.39
N SER A 50 4.20 0.91 4.70
CA SER A 50 5.05 -0.12 5.29
C SER A 50 6.44 0.43 5.62
N GLY A 51 7.08 -0.14 6.65
CA GLY A 51 8.51 0.02 6.91
C GLY A 51 9.39 -0.52 5.78
N PHE A 52 8.90 -1.48 5.00
CA PHE A 52 9.55 -2.01 3.82
C PHE A 52 9.28 -1.13 2.59
N GLY A 53 10.18 -1.18 1.61
CA GLY A 53 10.05 -0.48 0.34
C GLY A 53 10.75 -1.22 -0.80
N ALA A 54 10.51 -0.80 -2.03
CA ALA A 54 11.23 -1.27 -3.20
C ALA A 54 12.69 -0.77 -3.18
N SER A 55 13.62 -1.61 -3.62
CA SER A 55 15.05 -1.33 -3.60
C SER A 55 15.78 -2.05 -4.74
N GLY A 56 17.06 -1.78 -4.92
CA GLY A 56 17.92 -2.61 -5.77
C GLY A 56 17.52 -2.70 -7.25
N GLY A 57 16.80 -1.71 -7.79
CA GLY A 57 16.37 -1.73 -9.20
C GLY A 57 15.02 -2.41 -9.43
N GLN A 58 14.32 -2.78 -8.36
CA GLN A 58 12.96 -3.27 -8.43
C GLN A 58 12.01 -2.25 -9.01
N LYS A 59 11.04 -2.74 -9.74
CA LYS A 59 9.96 -1.93 -10.29
C LYS A 59 8.62 -2.56 -9.95
N PHE A 60 7.62 -1.74 -9.84
CA PHE A 60 6.25 -2.19 -9.60
C PHE A 60 5.25 -1.35 -10.36
N LEU A 61 4.13 -1.97 -10.68
CA LEU A 61 2.94 -1.37 -11.24
C LEU A 61 1.75 -1.89 -10.46
N ALA A 62 0.82 -1.02 -10.10
CA ALA A 62 -0.46 -1.47 -9.60
C ALA A 62 -1.59 -0.65 -10.22
N VAL A 63 -2.73 -1.30 -10.40
CA VAL A 63 -3.98 -0.70 -10.87
C VAL A 63 -5.03 -1.00 -9.83
N SER A 64 -5.79 0.00 -9.43
CA SER A 64 -6.88 -0.14 -8.48
C SER A 64 -8.17 0.40 -9.08
N TYR A 65 -9.26 -0.26 -8.72
CA TYR A 65 -10.62 0.18 -8.95
C TYR A 65 -11.31 0.29 -7.60
N THR A 66 -11.98 1.39 -7.35
CA THR A 66 -12.72 1.65 -6.11
C THR A 66 -14.17 1.87 -6.45
N ASP A 67 -15.02 1.07 -5.81
CA ASP A 67 -16.47 1.20 -5.81
C ASP A 67 -16.89 1.77 -4.46
N GLN A 68 -17.62 2.86 -4.47
CA GLN A 68 -18.21 3.46 -3.28
C GLN A 68 -19.60 2.86 -3.05
N ASP A 69 -19.94 2.61 -1.77
CA ASP A 69 -21.23 2.02 -1.42
C ASP A 69 -22.38 2.90 -1.95
N LEU A 70 -23.12 2.34 -2.90
CA LEU A 70 -24.09 2.98 -3.79
C LEU A 70 -25.32 3.62 -3.10
N GLN A 71 -25.38 3.62 -1.75
CA GLN A 71 -26.57 4.18 -1.07
C GLN A 71 -26.65 5.71 -1.08
N THR A 72 -25.59 6.42 -1.47
CA THR A 72 -25.51 7.87 -1.34
C THR A 72 -24.97 8.62 -2.54
N LEU A 73 -24.52 7.95 -3.60
CA LEU A 73 -23.81 8.60 -4.70
C LEU A 73 -24.55 8.50 -6.05
N GLU A 74 -24.35 9.50 -6.89
CA GLU A 74 -24.87 9.49 -8.26
C GLU A 74 -24.12 8.45 -9.11
N PRO A 75 -24.76 7.83 -10.12
CA PRO A 75 -24.08 6.89 -11.02
C PRO A 75 -22.91 7.58 -11.73
N GLY A 76 -21.68 7.07 -11.53
CA GLY A 76 -20.47 7.60 -12.18
C GLY A 76 -19.33 7.97 -11.23
N ASP A 77 -19.47 7.73 -9.94
CA ASP A 77 -18.44 8.05 -8.94
C ASP A 77 -17.42 6.91 -8.71
N ASP A 78 -17.44 5.89 -9.57
CA ASP A 78 -16.41 4.85 -9.59
C ASP A 78 -15.09 5.44 -10.06
N ASP A 79 -14.00 5.14 -9.35
CA ASP A 79 -12.69 5.69 -9.71
C ASP A 79 -11.63 4.61 -9.82
N GLY A 80 -10.68 4.87 -10.71
CA GLY A 80 -9.52 4.04 -10.93
C GLY A 80 -8.22 4.79 -10.66
N SER A 81 -7.21 4.06 -10.22
CA SER A 81 -5.88 4.61 -10.07
C SER A 81 -4.82 3.67 -10.63
N ILE A 82 -3.71 4.26 -11.08
CA ILE A 82 -2.51 3.54 -11.50
C ILE A 82 -1.34 4.09 -10.71
N ILE A 83 -0.50 3.21 -10.19
CA ILE A 83 0.77 3.59 -9.60
C ILE A 83 1.90 2.81 -10.25
N ILE A 84 2.97 3.50 -10.59
CA ILE A 84 4.21 2.92 -11.07
C ILE A 84 5.36 3.41 -10.19
N GLY A 85 6.25 2.51 -9.82
CA GLY A 85 7.38 2.89 -8.98
C GLY A 85 8.64 2.10 -9.25
N SER A 86 9.73 2.60 -8.69
CA SER A 86 11.03 1.97 -8.76
C SER A 86 11.80 2.17 -7.47
N GLY A 87 12.57 1.15 -7.10
CA GLY A 87 13.46 1.14 -5.95
C GLY A 87 14.91 1.25 -6.33
N PHE A 88 15.69 1.92 -5.49
CA PHE A 88 17.12 2.16 -5.63
C PHE A 88 17.84 1.87 -4.30
N GLY A 89 19.15 1.66 -4.38
CA GLY A 89 19.98 1.42 -3.21
C GLY A 89 19.79 0.04 -2.58
N ASP A 90 20.49 -0.21 -1.50
CA ASP A 90 20.43 -1.45 -0.71
C ASP A 90 20.09 -1.12 0.74
N PRO A 91 18.86 -1.43 1.19
CA PRO A 91 18.44 -1.15 2.56
C PRO A 91 19.11 -2.03 3.61
N SER A 92 19.80 -3.11 3.23
CA SER A 92 20.55 -3.97 4.15
C SER A 92 21.91 -3.38 4.52
N GLU A 93 22.59 -2.77 3.55
CA GLU A 93 23.90 -2.15 3.77
C GLU A 93 23.76 -0.66 4.10
N GLY A 94 22.82 0.04 3.46
CA GLY A 94 22.61 1.49 3.59
C GLY A 94 21.15 1.88 3.67
N LEU A 95 20.70 2.67 2.70
CA LEU A 95 19.34 3.11 2.55
C LEU A 95 18.78 2.62 1.21
N GLY A 96 17.58 2.08 1.25
CA GLY A 96 16.72 1.92 0.09
C GLY A 96 15.93 3.21 -0.17
N VAL A 97 15.71 3.53 -1.43
CA VAL A 97 14.92 4.68 -1.90
C VAL A 97 13.85 4.17 -2.84
N GLU A 98 12.60 4.46 -2.57
CA GLU A 98 11.47 4.14 -3.44
C GLU A 98 10.86 5.45 -3.96
N ILE A 99 10.65 5.51 -5.27
CA ILE A 99 9.95 6.62 -5.93
C ILE A 99 8.74 6.02 -6.65
N ALA A 100 7.57 6.62 -6.44
CA ALA A 100 6.34 6.17 -7.07
C ALA A 100 5.55 7.35 -7.64
N LEU A 101 5.05 7.17 -8.86
CA LEU A 101 4.15 8.08 -9.56
C LEU A 101 2.75 7.47 -9.54
N GLY A 102 1.80 8.19 -8.97
CA GLY A 102 0.39 7.85 -8.97
C GLY A 102 -0.39 8.68 -9.99
N ILE A 103 -1.27 8.04 -10.75
CA ILE A 103 -2.30 8.66 -11.58
C ILE A 103 -3.63 8.28 -10.96
N THR A 104 -4.38 9.26 -10.50
CA THR A 104 -5.62 9.06 -9.73
C THR A 104 -6.87 9.32 -10.56
N SER A 105 -6.73 9.91 -11.75
CA SER A 105 -7.81 10.10 -12.72
C SER A 105 -7.70 9.05 -13.84
N VAL A 106 -8.09 7.82 -13.53
CA VAL A 106 -8.21 6.74 -14.53
C VAL A 106 -9.69 6.51 -14.83
N SER A 107 -10.45 7.60 -14.95
CA SER A 107 -11.83 7.49 -15.41
C SER A 107 -11.85 6.86 -16.79
N SER A 108 -12.66 5.82 -16.92
CA SER A 108 -12.78 5.09 -18.16
C SER A 108 -13.19 6.04 -19.29
N PRO A 109 -12.54 5.99 -20.46
CA PRO A 109 -13.01 6.67 -21.65
C PRO A 109 -14.44 6.23 -22.07
N PHE A 110 -14.97 5.20 -21.39
CA PHE A 110 -16.30 4.65 -21.65
C PHE A 110 -17.37 5.17 -20.66
N TRP A 111 -17.01 5.77 -19.51
CA TRP A 111 -17.96 6.12 -18.44
C TRP A 111 -17.80 7.49 -17.82
N GLY A 112 -16.83 8.31 -18.21
CA GLY A 112 -16.61 9.60 -17.56
C GLY A 112 -16.05 10.69 -18.47
N ASP A 113 -16.27 11.92 -18.09
CA ASP A 113 -15.77 13.14 -18.77
C ASP A 113 -14.31 13.45 -18.39
N GLY A 114 -13.69 12.64 -17.50
CA GLY A 114 -12.33 12.85 -17.01
C GLY A 114 -11.29 12.47 -18.08
N LYS A 115 -10.19 13.24 -18.13
CA LYS A 115 -9.05 12.92 -18.98
C LYS A 115 -8.06 12.10 -18.20
N PHE A 116 -7.58 11.01 -18.79
CA PHE A 116 -6.52 10.19 -18.22
C PHE A 116 -5.29 11.03 -17.86
N GLY A 117 -4.86 10.99 -16.59
CA GLY A 117 -3.66 11.65 -16.13
C GLY A 117 -3.82 13.14 -15.77
N ASP A 118 -5.03 13.68 -15.79
CA ASP A 118 -5.27 15.06 -15.35
C ASP A 118 -4.95 15.26 -13.86
N GLU A 119 -4.96 14.18 -13.09
CA GLU A 119 -4.68 14.19 -11.65
C GLU A 119 -3.68 13.11 -11.27
N GLY A 120 -2.80 13.43 -10.34
CA GLY A 120 -1.85 12.47 -9.84
C GLY A 120 -0.87 13.05 -8.84
N ASN A 121 0.07 12.21 -8.40
CA ASN A 121 1.03 12.58 -7.38
C ASN A 121 2.36 11.85 -7.52
N LEU A 122 3.37 12.41 -6.86
CA LEU A 122 4.68 11.80 -6.66
C LEU A 122 4.86 11.45 -5.19
N ASN A 123 5.33 10.24 -4.93
CA ASN A 123 5.62 9.73 -3.59
C ASN A 123 7.10 9.36 -3.49
N LEU A 124 7.66 9.55 -2.30
CA LEU A 124 9.05 9.20 -1.98
C LEU A 124 9.08 8.45 -0.66
N LYS A 125 9.89 7.37 -0.59
CA LYS A 125 10.14 6.63 0.64
C LYS A 125 11.63 6.31 0.75
N LEU A 126 12.18 6.54 1.93
CA LEU A 126 13.48 6.06 2.37
C LEU A 126 13.24 4.92 3.36
N HIS A 127 13.97 3.82 3.23
CA HIS A 127 13.79 2.69 4.14
C HIS A 127 15.11 1.98 4.43
N LYS A 128 15.14 1.31 5.58
CA LYS A 128 16.31 0.55 6.03
C LYS A 128 15.89 -0.71 6.76
N TYR A 129 16.53 -1.84 6.43
CA TYR A 129 16.36 -3.06 7.19
C TYR A 129 17.13 -2.96 8.52
N LEU A 130 16.50 -3.47 9.57
CA LEU A 130 17.08 -3.51 10.89
C LEU A 130 17.67 -4.90 11.11
N GLY A 131 18.95 -4.97 11.48
CA GLY A 131 19.69 -6.22 11.64
C GLY A 131 19.27 -7.07 12.83
N SER A 132 18.45 -6.54 13.72
CA SER A 132 17.92 -7.25 14.89
C SER A 132 16.46 -6.90 15.07
N PRO A 133 15.53 -7.76 14.63
CA PRO A 133 14.11 -7.54 14.80
C PRO A 133 13.73 -7.57 16.29
N VAL A 134 12.65 -6.85 16.62
CA VAL A 134 12.18 -6.76 18.02
C VAL A 134 11.37 -7.99 18.39
N LEU A 135 10.46 -8.41 17.53
CA LEU A 135 9.54 -9.53 17.75
C LEU A 135 9.65 -10.61 16.67
N GLY A 136 9.89 -10.23 15.43
CA GLY A 136 9.90 -11.10 14.28
C GLY A 136 11.30 -11.40 13.73
N GLU A 137 11.36 -11.99 12.55
CA GLU A 137 12.61 -12.41 11.92
C GLU A 137 13.18 -11.33 10.99
N VAL A 138 12.33 -10.48 10.44
CA VAL A 138 12.71 -9.40 9.53
C VAL A 138 11.99 -8.12 9.90
N SER A 139 12.74 -7.05 10.09
CA SER A 139 12.16 -5.74 10.39
C SER A 139 12.73 -4.63 9.53
N SER A 140 11.96 -3.58 9.34
CA SER A 140 12.35 -2.41 8.56
C SER A 140 11.68 -1.15 9.11
N VAL A 141 12.37 -0.04 8.94
CA VAL A 141 11.85 1.29 9.22
C VAL A 141 11.85 2.10 7.93
N SER A 142 10.85 2.93 7.74
CA SER A 142 10.79 3.87 6.63
C SER A 142 10.38 5.27 7.07
N PHE A 143 10.93 6.26 6.37
CA PHE A 143 10.45 7.63 6.37
C PHE A 143 10.00 7.97 4.95
N GLY A 144 8.80 8.50 4.78
CA GLY A 144 8.26 8.79 3.46
C GLY A 144 7.47 10.09 3.40
N ALA A 145 7.22 10.49 2.17
CA ALA A 145 6.35 11.60 1.81
C ALA A 145 5.37 11.11 0.75
N SER A 146 4.11 11.00 1.10
CA SER A 146 3.03 10.77 0.13
C SER A 146 2.50 12.11 -0.34
N ASN A 147 2.13 12.18 -1.62
CA ASN A 147 1.73 13.43 -2.28
C ASN A 147 2.78 14.55 -2.12
N LEU A 148 4.06 14.20 -2.33
CA LEU A 148 5.16 15.17 -2.27
C LEU A 148 4.99 16.27 -3.32
N VAL A 149 4.52 15.91 -4.50
CA VAL A 149 4.07 16.80 -5.57
C VAL A 149 2.77 16.25 -6.11
N GLY A 150 1.71 17.05 -6.04
CA GLY A 150 0.41 16.74 -6.64
C GLY A 150 0.11 17.63 -7.84
N TRP A 151 -0.68 17.13 -8.78
CA TRP A 151 -1.26 17.92 -9.87
C TRP A 151 -2.74 17.58 -10.04
N GLY A 152 -3.51 18.49 -10.68
CA GLY A 152 -4.96 18.40 -10.72
C GLY A 152 -5.57 18.57 -9.33
N ALA A 153 -6.59 17.79 -8.99
CA ALA A 153 -7.22 17.87 -7.66
C ALA A 153 -6.28 17.42 -6.52
N THR A 154 -5.28 16.59 -6.80
CA THR A 154 -4.34 16.13 -5.77
C THR A 154 -3.39 17.22 -5.27
N GLN A 155 -3.25 18.35 -5.97
CA GLN A 155 -2.44 19.48 -5.50
C GLN A 155 -3.00 20.12 -4.21
N ASP A 156 -4.30 20.00 -3.99
CA ASP A 156 -4.98 20.54 -2.81
C ASP A 156 -4.90 19.59 -1.61
N ILE A 157 -4.46 18.34 -1.84
CA ILE A 157 -4.23 17.34 -0.78
C ILE A 157 -2.90 17.64 -0.09
N PRO A 158 -2.86 17.74 1.24
CA PRO A 158 -1.61 18.01 1.94
C PRO A 158 -0.61 16.85 1.79
N THR A 159 0.67 17.20 1.72
CA THR A 159 1.73 16.19 1.79
C THR A 159 1.70 15.49 3.14
N ASN A 160 1.63 14.16 3.12
CA ASN A 160 1.75 13.35 4.31
C ASN A 160 3.20 12.90 4.50
N LEU A 161 3.89 13.47 5.48
CA LEU A 161 5.19 12.97 5.95
C LEU A 161 4.91 11.88 6.98
N TYR A 162 5.49 10.70 6.82
CA TYR A 162 5.24 9.59 7.71
C TYR A 162 6.52 8.85 8.12
N LEU A 163 6.45 8.23 9.29
CA LEU A 163 7.39 7.23 9.78
C LEU A 163 6.63 5.92 9.96
N ALA A 164 7.18 4.82 9.45
CA ALA A 164 6.59 3.49 9.62
C ALA A 164 7.65 2.47 10.05
N TYR A 165 7.26 1.58 10.93
CA TYR A 165 7.98 0.37 11.31
C TYR A 165 7.16 -0.83 10.88
N SER A 166 7.81 -1.81 10.28
CA SER A 166 7.18 -3.09 9.95
C SER A 166 8.09 -4.24 10.32
N GLU A 167 7.45 -5.34 10.70
CA GLU A 167 8.10 -6.56 11.13
C GLU A 167 7.37 -7.76 10.55
N ILE A 168 8.13 -8.79 10.17
CA ILE A 168 7.60 -10.05 9.68
C ILE A 168 8.15 -11.17 10.57
N ASP A 169 7.26 -12.01 11.05
CA ASP A 169 7.57 -13.19 11.84
C ASP A 169 7.04 -14.44 11.13
N PHE A 170 7.75 -15.56 11.32
CA PHE A 170 7.38 -16.85 10.76
C PHE A 170 7.04 -17.81 11.88
N VAL A 171 5.82 -18.31 11.87
CA VAL A 171 5.28 -19.15 12.95
C VAL A 171 4.84 -20.50 12.42
N GLY A 172 4.88 -21.49 13.33
CA GLY A 172 4.47 -22.85 13.04
C GLY A 172 5.63 -23.79 12.71
N GLN A 173 5.31 -25.06 12.73
CA GLN A 173 6.27 -26.10 12.36
C GLN A 173 6.55 -25.96 10.86
N PHE A 174 7.81 -25.77 10.49
CA PHE A 174 8.28 -25.49 9.12
C PHE A 174 7.85 -24.11 8.57
N SER A 175 7.64 -23.10 9.43
CA SER A 175 7.32 -21.74 9.00
C SER A 175 6.13 -21.66 8.02
N GLN A 176 5.03 -22.36 8.34
CA GLN A 176 3.88 -22.48 7.44
C GLN A 176 3.06 -21.22 7.34
N TYR A 177 3.23 -20.30 8.28
CA TYR A 177 2.50 -19.03 8.35
C TYR A 177 3.49 -17.89 8.50
N GLY A 178 3.22 -16.79 7.82
CA GLY A 178 3.92 -15.54 8.03
C GLY A 178 2.96 -14.51 8.62
N ILE A 179 3.42 -13.77 9.62
CA ILE A 179 2.68 -12.69 10.24
C ILE A 179 3.43 -11.40 9.98
N ALA A 180 2.74 -10.39 9.48
CA ALA A 180 3.28 -9.05 9.31
C ALA A 180 2.63 -8.10 10.31
N TYR A 181 3.42 -7.22 10.89
CA TYR A 181 2.96 -6.11 11.73
C TYR A 181 3.45 -4.81 11.12
N THR A 182 2.61 -3.79 11.18
CA THR A 182 3.01 -2.44 10.79
C THR A 182 2.42 -1.45 11.77
N ILE A 183 3.22 -0.48 12.17
CA ILE A 183 2.78 0.69 12.91
C ILE A 183 3.48 1.93 12.37
N GLY A 184 2.78 3.03 12.29
CA GLY A 184 3.34 4.28 11.81
C GLY A 184 2.55 5.51 12.29
N TYR A 185 3.13 6.65 11.99
CA TYR A 185 2.56 7.96 12.29
C TYR A 185 2.79 8.88 11.10
N GLY A 186 1.80 9.66 10.74
CA GLY A 186 1.86 10.61 9.64
C GLY A 186 1.30 11.98 10.00
N THR A 187 1.68 12.98 9.20
CA THR A 187 1.26 14.38 9.42
C THR A 187 -0.08 14.70 8.77
N SER A 188 -0.58 13.82 7.90
CA SER A 188 -1.85 13.95 7.20
C SER A 188 -2.37 12.56 6.85
N VAL A 189 -2.82 11.81 7.86
CA VAL A 189 -3.31 10.43 7.68
C VAL A 189 -4.80 10.40 7.38
N ALA A 190 -5.56 11.37 7.85
CA ALA A 190 -6.96 11.51 7.50
C ALA A 190 -7.14 12.00 6.06
N SER A 191 -8.16 11.51 5.40
CA SER A 191 -8.44 11.80 3.99
C SER A 191 -8.62 13.30 3.73
N GLY A 192 -7.63 13.90 3.07
CA GLY A 192 -7.70 15.30 2.62
C GLY A 192 -7.51 16.36 3.71
N GLU A 193 -7.28 15.97 4.97
CA GLU A 193 -7.10 16.90 6.09
C GLU A 193 -5.66 16.91 6.58
N LYS A 194 -5.24 18.06 7.15
CA LYS A 194 -3.94 18.19 7.82
C LYS A 194 -4.03 17.65 9.25
N GLU A 195 -4.47 16.42 9.37
CA GLU A 195 -4.62 15.79 10.68
C GLU A 195 -3.58 14.68 10.83
N ALA A 196 -2.74 14.85 11.83
CA ALA A 196 -1.70 13.89 12.12
C ALA A 196 -2.28 12.74 12.94
N GLY A 197 -1.91 11.50 12.61
CA GLY A 197 -2.46 10.35 13.29
C GLY A 197 -1.61 9.10 13.16
N LEU A 198 -2.07 8.07 13.87
CA LEU A 198 -1.49 6.73 13.83
C LEU A 198 -2.14 5.92 12.72
N PHE A 199 -1.35 5.04 12.14
CA PHE A 199 -1.82 3.98 11.27
C PHE A 199 -1.09 2.67 11.60
N GLY A 200 -1.69 1.55 11.22
CA GLY A 200 -1.03 0.26 11.43
C GLY A 200 -1.93 -0.92 11.11
N GLY A 201 -1.47 -2.11 11.44
CA GLY A 201 -2.23 -3.32 11.22
C GLY A 201 -1.45 -4.60 11.38
N ILE A 202 -2.13 -5.69 11.09
CA ILE A 202 -1.60 -7.05 11.11
C ILE A 202 -2.03 -7.80 9.85
N GLY A 203 -1.12 -8.59 9.30
CA GLY A 203 -1.36 -9.47 8.15
C GLY A 203 -0.94 -10.90 8.45
N LEU A 204 -1.67 -11.85 7.93
CA LEU A 204 -1.38 -13.28 8.02
C LEU A 204 -1.31 -13.87 6.62
N ALA A 205 -0.18 -14.46 6.29
CA ALA A 205 0.02 -15.15 5.02
C ALA A 205 0.16 -16.67 5.21
N ARG A 206 -0.39 -17.41 4.26
CA ARG A 206 -0.20 -18.85 4.12
C ARG A 206 -0.25 -19.23 2.66
N SER A 207 0.79 -19.91 2.18
CA SER A 207 0.89 -20.27 0.76
C SER A 207 0.73 -19.01 -0.13
N ASN A 208 -0.20 -18.98 -1.04
CA ASN A 208 -0.44 -17.88 -2.00
C ASN A 208 -1.45 -16.85 -1.50
N TYR A 209 -1.86 -16.90 -0.24
CA TYR A 209 -2.90 -16.03 0.30
C TYR A 209 -2.37 -15.21 1.45
N ASN A 210 -2.81 -13.97 1.51
CA ASN A 210 -2.61 -13.09 2.66
C ASN A 210 -3.95 -12.46 3.03
N ALA A 211 -4.22 -12.37 4.32
CA ALA A 211 -5.34 -11.59 4.84
C ALA A 211 -4.80 -10.57 5.82
N SER A 212 -5.31 -9.35 5.80
CA SER A 212 -4.87 -8.31 6.73
C SER A 212 -6.02 -7.45 7.24
N ILE A 213 -5.82 -6.92 8.44
CA ILE A 213 -6.65 -5.88 9.03
C ILE A 213 -5.72 -4.70 9.29
N SER A 214 -6.09 -3.53 8.81
CA SER A 214 -5.35 -2.30 9.06
C SER A 214 -6.28 -1.17 9.47
N PHE A 215 -5.72 -0.17 10.12
CA PHE A 215 -6.41 1.04 10.49
C PHE A 215 -5.61 2.25 10.02
N ILE A 216 -6.32 3.27 9.59
CA ILE A 216 -5.79 4.60 9.25
C ILE A 216 -6.77 5.58 9.86
N ASP A 217 -6.34 6.30 10.90
CA ASP A 217 -7.21 7.19 11.63
C ASP A 217 -8.50 6.46 12.08
N GLU A 218 -9.67 6.93 11.70
CA GLU A 218 -10.97 6.34 12.03
C GLU A 218 -11.41 5.20 11.10
N SER A 219 -10.64 4.91 10.06
CA SER A 219 -10.99 3.90 9.05
C SER A 219 -10.35 2.55 9.36
N VAL A 220 -11.11 1.48 9.18
CA VAL A 220 -10.64 0.09 9.32
C VAL A 220 -10.78 -0.62 7.98
N HIS A 221 -9.68 -1.24 7.54
CA HIS A 221 -9.58 -1.91 6.26
C HIS A 221 -9.42 -3.41 6.47
N TYR A 222 -10.23 -4.20 5.79
CA TYR A 222 -10.14 -5.66 5.75
C TYR A 222 -9.71 -6.07 4.36
N SER A 223 -8.58 -6.74 4.23
CA SER A 223 -8.02 -7.08 2.92
C SER A 223 -7.74 -8.56 2.79
N ALA A 224 -7.92 -9.06 1.57
CA ALA A 224 -7.51 -10.40 1.15
C ALA A 224 -6.71 -10.29 -0.14
N THR A 225 -5.51 -10.87 -0.15
CA THR A 225 -4.61 -10.88 -1.31
C THR A 225 -4.37 -12.30 -1.78
N TRP A 226 -4.44 -12.50 -3.08
CA TRP A 226 -4.02 -13.71 -3.75
C TRP A 226 -2.82 -13.43 -4.63
N PHE A 227 -1.71 -14.10 -4.35
CA PHE A 227 -0.50 -14.08 -5.18
C PHE A 227 -0.63 -15.17 -6.24
N MET A 228 -0.54 -14.79 -7.51
CA MET A 228 -0.75 -15.71 -8.62
C MET A 228 0.45 -16.62 -8.83
N PRO A 229 0.34 -17.94 -8.59
CA PRO A 229 1.51 -18.84 -8.66
C PRO A 229 2.09 -18.99 -10.06
N TYR A 230 1.27 -18.77 -11.09
CA TYR A 230 1.69 -18.91 -12.48
C TYR A 230 2.17 -17.61 -13.13
N LEU A 231 1.93 -16.47 -12.47
CA LEU A 231 2.33 -15.14 -12.92
C LEU A 231 3.17 -14.49 -11.82
N ARG A 232 4.45 -14.89 -11.76
CA ARG A 232 5.37 -14.39 -10.74
C ARG A 232 5.32 -12.87 -10.63
N GLY A 233 5.33 -12.37 -9.42
CA GLY A 233 5.22 -10.94 -9.15
C GLY A 233 3.81 -10.36 -9.23
N THR A 234 2.79 -11.16 -9.62
CA THR A 234 1.42 -10.67 -9.76
C THR A 234 0.59 -11.01 -8.53
N SER A 235 -0.19 -10.04 -8.07
CA SER A 235 -1.14 -10.20 -6.97
C SER A 235 -2.47 -9.54 -7.28
N VAL A 236 -3.55 -10.09 -6.73
CA VAL A 236 -4.89 -9.48 -6.70
C VAL A 236 -5.26 -9.27 -5.25
N THR A 237 -5.65 -8.06 -4.91
CA THR A 237 -6.08 -7.70 -3.56
C THR A 237 -7.49 -7.14 -3.61
N TYR A 238 -8.36 -7.68 -2.77
CA TYR A 238 -9.65 -7.08 -2.45
C TYR A 238 -9.59 -6.48 -1.06
N THR A 239 -10.11 -5.26 -0.92
CA THR A 239 -10.20 -4.55 0.35
C THR A 239 -11.61 -4.01 0.54
N TYR A 240 -12.16 -4.24 1.72
CA TYR A 240 -13.32 -3.52 2.23
C TYR A 240 -12.83 -2.48 3.26
N ALA A 241 -13.01 -1.21 2.94
CA ALA A 241 -12.69 -0.10 3.82
C ALA A 241 -13.98 0.36 4.53
N ARG A 242 -14.00 0.20 5.85
CA ARG A 242 -15.06 0.72 6.70
C ARG A 242 -14.64 2.05 7.27
N ASN A 243 -15.34 3.10 6.88
CA ASN A 243 -15.13 4.44 7.39
C ASN A 243 -16.12 4.72 8.53
N ASN A 244 -15.60 5.16 9.67
CA ASN A 244 -16.42 5.50 10.82
C ASN A 244 -16.87 6.98 10.80
N SER A 245 -16.32 7.78 9.90
CA SER A 245 -16.76 9.16 9.68
C SER A 245 -18.11 9.15 8.95
N GLU A 246 -19.07 9.97 9.42
CA GLU A 246 -20.39 10.11 8.80
C GLU A 246 -20.35 10.65 7.36
N ASN A 247 -19.23 11.26 6.97
CA ASN A 247 -19.06 11.93 5.68
C ASN A 247 -18.31 11.09 4.64
N ILE A 248 -17.75 9.93 5.01
CA ILE A 248 -16.97 9.09 4.10
C ILE A 248 -17.69 7.75 3.97
N PRO A 249 -18.16 7.39 2.76
CA PRO A 249 -18.82 6.10 2.55
C PRO A 249 -17.83 4.95 2.71
N ASN A 250 -18.35 3.76 3.02
CA ASN A 250 -17.57 2.54 2.94
C ASN A 250 -17.18 2.27 1.48
N GLN A 251 -16.04 1.62 1.28
CA GLN A 251 -15.47 1.42 -0.05
C GLN A 251 -15.11 -0.05 -0.28
N ASN A 252 -15.30 -0.50 -1.51
CA ASN A 252 -14.77 -1.75 -2.02
C ASN A 252 -13.64 -1.44 -3.00
N ILE A 253 -12.45 -1.96 -2.76
CA ILE A 253 -11.27 -1.69 -3.58
C ILE A 253 -10.76 -3.01 -4.16
N LEU A 254 -10.63 -3.08 -5.47
CA LEU A 254 -9.99 -4.18 -6.16
C LEU A 254 -8.68 -3.70 -6.77
N SER A 255 -7.58 -4.35 -6.43
CA SER A 255 -6.25 -3.96 -6.93
C SER A 255 -5.55 -5.13 -7.60
N LEU A 256 -4.86 -4.85 -8.70
CA LEU A 256 -3.95 -5.76 -9.39
C LEU A 256 -2.55 -5.18 -9.31
N GLY A 257 -1.63 -5.91 -8.69
CA GLY A 257 -0.23 -5.53 -8.56
C GLY A 257 0.69 -6.41 -9.38
N TYR A 258 1.77 -5.83 -9.89
CA TYR A 258 2.85 -6.54 -10.57
C TYR A 258 4.20 -5.95 -10.18
N SER A 259 5.14 -6.80 -9.75
CA SER A 259 6.51 -6.42 -9.41
C SER A 259 7.52 -7.19 -10.28
N PHE A 260 8.61 -6.53 -10.75
CA PHE A 260 9.60 -7.07 -11.67
C PHE A 260 10.98 -6.43 -11.53
#